data_742c63d6419f031d34c99c434bdcd238
#
_entry.id   742c63d6419f031d34c99c434bdcd238
#
_cell.length_a   1.000
_cell.length_b   1.000
_cell.length_c   1.000
_cell.angle_alpha   90.00
_cell.angle_beta   90.00
_cell.angle_gamma   90.00
#
_symmetry.space_group_name_H-M   'P 1'
#
loop_
_entity.id
_entity.type
_entity.pdbx_description
1 polymer ?
#
loop_
_entity_poly.entity_id
_entity_poly.type
_entity_poly.pdbx_seq_one_letter_code
_entity_poly.pdbx_strand_id
1 'polypeptide(L)'
;LQVSLDGLNDLGAAFYYWEFATALAGYLMDIHPFDQPDVEAAKVLARDMVQTYQRQGALPAEEPITCAGPLSAYGTGNASSPIEALKDLLEHGGSTQPYIAIQAYLPPDPDIDALLTQLRAVLNQHSGLATTLGYGPRFLHSTGQLHKGDAGRGLFLQLTADISEDIDIPDEPHTNKSSLTFGVLVTAQAHGDATALRAANRRLLRIHLGRDGASGLRVLIDQLTQQ
;
A
#
# COMPACT_ATOMS: atom_id res chain seq x y z
N LEU A 1 9.79 8.13 -25.49
CA LEU A 1 10.99 7.43 -25.98
C LEU A 1 10.64 5.97 -26.21
N GLN A 2 10.86 5.47 -27.43
CA GLN A 2 10.68 4.06 -27.78
C GLN A 2 12.06 3.49 -28.09
N VAL A 3 12.40 2.37 -27.44
CA VAL A 3 13.66 1.64 -27.67
C VAL A 3 13.29 0.28 -28.24
N SER A 4 13.75 -0.02 -29.44
CA SER A 4 13.58 -1.33 -30.07
C SER A 4 14.76 -2.24 -29.73
N LEU A 5 14.50 -3.50 -29.46
CA LEU A 5 15.50 -4.53 -29.18
C LEU A 5 15.39 -5.61 -30.27
N ASP A 6 16.47 -5.85 -31.00
CA ASP A 6 16.49 -6.82 -32.12
C ASP A 6 16.98 -8.21 -31.67
N GLY A 7 17.50 -8.32 -30.42
CA GLY A 7 17.98 -9.59 -29.88
C GLY A 7 18.42 -9.54 -28.42
N LEU A 8 18.83 -10.69 -27.89
CA LEU A 8 19.25 -10.82 -26.50
C LEU A 8 20.48 -9.96 -26.13
N ASN A 9 21.37 -9.73 -27.08
CA ASN A 9 22.52 -8.84 -26.85
C ASN A 9 22.09 -7.41 -26.62
N ASP A 10 21.05 -6.96 -27.34
CA ASP A 10 20.51 -5.60 -27.18
C ASP A 10 19.82 -5.44 -25.84
N LEU A 11 19.20 -6.52 -25.30
CA LEU A 11 18.65 -6.52 -23.96
C LEU A 11 19.74 -6.28 -22.89
N GLY A 12 20.89 -6.95 -23.02
CA GLY A 12 22.03 -6.72 -22.12
C GLY A 12 22.59 -5.30 -22.23
N ALA A 13 22.68 -4.76 -23.43
CA ALA A 13 23.06 -3.37 -23.66
C ALA A 13 22.05 -2.39 -23.05
N ALA A 14 20.73 -2.67 -23.18
CA ALA A 14 19.69 -1.84 -22.61
C ALA A 14 19.77 -1.78 -21.07
N PHE A 15 20.00 -2.92 -20.39
CA PHE A 15 20.23 -2.93 -18.95
C PHE A 15 21.40 -2.03 -18.55
N TYR A 16 22.55 -2.18 -19.23
CA TYR A 16 23.73 -1.34 -18.97
C TYR A 16 23.45 0.14 -19.15
N TYR A 17 22.78 0.53 -20.22
CA TYR A 17 22.43 1.94 -20.47
C TYR A 17 21.49 2.51 -19.41
N TRP A 18 20.50 1.75 -18.97
CA TRP A 18 19.58 2.19 -17.93
C TRP A 18 20.23 2.29 -16.54
N GLU A 19 21.09 1.34 -16.20
CA GLU A 19 21.87 1.39 -14.96
C GLU A 19 22.82 2.59 -14.95
N PHE A 20 23.54 2.80 -16.05
CA PHE A 20 24.43 3.96 -16.21
C PHE A 20 23.66 5.28 -16.17
N ALA A 21 22.54 5.38 -16.87
CA ALA A 21 21.68 6.58 -16.85
C ALA A 21 21.15 6.87 -15.44
N THR A 22 20.76 5.82 -14.69
CA THR A 22 20.31 5.94 -13.30
C THR A 22 21.44 6.43 -12.39
N ALA A 23 22.64 5.87 -12.51
CA ALA A 23 23.80 6.31 -11.74
C ALA A 23 24.17 7.77 -12.06
N LEU A 24 24.15 8.16 -13.33
CA LEU A 24 24.42 9.54 -13.75
C LEU A 24 23.36 10.52 -13.25
N ALA A 25 22.09 10.14 -13.31
CA ALA A 25 20.99 10.95 -12.76
C ALA A 25 21.16 11.13 -11.24
N GLY A 26 21.48 10.06 -10.51
CA GLY A 26 21.78 10.12 -9.08
C GLY A 26 22.94 11.07 -8.76
N TYR A 27 24.01 10.97 -9.53
CA TYR A 27 25.15 11.89 -9.39
C TYR A 27 24.77 13.38 -9.60
N LEU A 28 23.99 13.66 -10.65
CA LEU A 28 23.54 15.02 -10.93
C LEU A 28 22.55 15.58 -9.91
N MET A 29 21.78 14.71 -9.26
CA MET A 29 20.81 15.06 -8.23
C MET A 29 21.39 15.02 -6.82
N ASP A 30 22.64 14.62 -6.66
CA ASP A 30 23.33 14.42 -5.37
C ASP A 30 22.59 13.44 -4.44
N ILE A 31 22.12 12.33 -5.01
CA ILE A 31 21.46 11.23 -4.29
C ILE A 31 22.11 9.89 -4.60
N HIS A 32 21.95 8.93 -3.69
CA HIS A 32 22.33 7.54 -3.93
C HIS A 32 21.13 6.75 -4.49
N PRO A 33 21.05 6.49 -5.79
CA PRO A 33 19.84 5.91 -6.42
C PRO A 33 19.63 4.43 -6.11
N PHE A 34 20.61 3.77 -5.49
CA PHE A 34 20.57 2.34 -5.16
C PHE A 34 20.37 2.08 -3.65
N ASP A 35 20.28 3.12 -2.84
CA ASP A 35 20.02 3.01 -1.40
C ASP A 35 18.52 3.12 -1.10
N GLN A 36 18.01 2.28 -0.18
CA GLN A 36 16.59 2.20 0.16
C GLN A 36 16.38 2.09 1.69
N PRO A 37 16.83 3.06 2.48
CA PRO A 37 16.77 2.97 3.94
C PRO A 37 15.33 2.87 4.49
N ASP A 38 14.35 3.52 3.86
CA ASP A 38 12.97 3.54 4.35
C ASP A 38 12.24 2.21 4.12
N VAL A 39 12.66 1.42 3.14
CA VAL A 39 12.10 0.08 2.89
C VAL A 39 12.47 -0.88 4.03
N GLU A 40 13.70 -0.79 4.57
CA GLU A 40 14.14 -1.65 5.66
C GLU A 40 13.38 -1.36 6.96
N ALA A 41 13.06 -0.11 7.26
CA ALA A 41 12.25 0.26 8.41
C ALA A 41 10.88 -0.45 8.42
N ALA A 42 10.18 -0.51 7.29
CA ALA A 42 8.91 -1.21 7.18
C ALA A 42 9.06 -2.73 7.39
N LYS A 43 10.16 -3.34 6.93
CA LYS A 43 10.43 -4.76 7.14
C LYS A 43 10.70 -5.10 8.59
N VAL A 44 11.42 -4.25 9.32
CA VAL A 44 11.66 -4.42 10.76
C VAL A 44 10.34 -4.43 11.51
N LEU A 45 9.47 -3.43 11.27
CA LEU A 45 8.16 -3.35 11.91
C LEU A 45 7.26 -4.54 11.58
N ALA A 46 7.27 -5.02 10.33
CA ALA A 46 6.53 -6.22 9.96
C ALA A 46 7.05 -7.48 10.68
N ARG A 47 8.37 -7.64 10.82
CA ARG A 47 8.97 -8.74 11.60
C ARG A 47 8.57 -8.70 13.07
N ASP A 48 8.56 -7.52 13.69
CA ASP A 48 8.14 -7.35 15.08
C ASP A 48 6.66 -7.73 15.27
N MET A 49 5.81 -7.41 14.30
CA MET A 49 4.41 -7.83 14.30
C MET A 49 4.24 -9.34 14.18
N VAL A 50 5.00 -9.99 13.29
CA VAL A 50 5.03 -11.46 13.16
C VAL A 50 5.50 -12.11 14.46
N GLN A 51 6.56 -11.61 15.07
CA GLN A 51 7.04 -12.14 16.38
C GLN A 51 6.01 -11.95 17.50
N THR A 52 5.26 -10.85 17.47
CA THR A 52 4.18 -10.60 18.42
C THR A 52 3.06 -11.60 18.21
N TYR A 53 2.67 -11.86 16.98
CA TYR A 53 1.69 -12.89 16.64
C TYR A 53 2.14 -14.28 17.13
N GLN A 54 3.38 -14.68 16.86
CA GLN A 54 3.91 -15.97 17.27
C GLN A 54 3.93 -16.16 18.81
N ARG A 55 4.09 -15.05 19.56
CA ARG A 55 4.08 -15.08 21.04
C ARG A 55 2.68 -15.04 21.66
N GLN A 56 1.77 -14.30 21.04
CA GLN A 56 0.47 -13.95 21.63
C GLN A 56 -0.73 -14.61 20.92
N GLY A 57 -0.51 -15.22 19.74
CA GLY A 57 -1.57 -15.79 18.90
C GLY A 57 -2.45 -14.76 18.17
N ALA A 58 -2.12 -13.46 18.29
CA ALA A 58 -2.86 -12.38 17.62
C ALA A 58 -1.95 -11.23 17.26
N LEU A 59 -2.26 -10.54 16.16
CA LEU A 59 -1.65 -9.25 15.82
C LEU A 59 -2.19 -8.16 16.75
N PRO A 60 -1.41 -7.09 17.00
CA PRO A 60 -1.89 -5.95 17.77
C PRO A 60 -3.19 -5.39 17.20
N ALA A 61 -4.20 -5.25 18.03
CA ALA A 61 -5.48 -4.65 17.66
C ALA A 61 -5.33 -3.13 17.51
N GLU A 62 -6.01 -2.56 16.53
CA GLU A 62 -6.16 -1.12 16.35
C GLU A 62 -7.66 -0.80 16.35
N GLU A 63 -8.07 0.20 17.10
CA GLU A 63 -9.48 0.61 17.13
C GLU A 63 -9.80 1.50 15.92
N PRO A 64 -10.91 1.26 15.23
CA PRO A 64 -11.32 2.12 14.13
C PRO A 64 -11.77 3.48 14.65
N ILE A 65 -11.46 4.55 13.92
CA ILE A 65 -11.97 5.90 14.22
C ILE A 65 -13.46 6.01 13.92
N THR A 66 -13.96 5.24 12.94
CA THR A 66 -15.39 5.17 12.58
C THR A 66 -15.69 3.91 11.77
N CYS A 67 -16.95 3.47 11.80
CA CYS A 67 -17.47 2.34 11.03
C CYS A 67 -18.80 2.69 10.39
N ALA A 68 -19.07 2.21 9.18
CA ALA A 68 -20.38 2.29 8.52
C ALA A 68 -20.58 1.14 7.54
N GLY A 69 -21.62 0.32 7.77
CA GLY A 69 -21.86 -0.90 6.98
C GLY A 69 -20.66 -1.86 7.08
N PRO A 70 -20.11 -2.32 5.94
CA PRO A 70 -18.94 -3.20 5.94
C PRO A 70 -17.61 -2.45 6.15
N LEU A 71 -17.61 -1.12 6.07
CA LEU A 71 -16.40 -0.30 6.08
C LEU A 71 -15.99 0.11 7.49
N SER A 72 -14.71 -0.01 7.79
CA SER A 72 -14.09 0.52 9.01
C SER A 72 -12.87 1.37 8.63
N ALA A 73 -12.78 2.57 9.18
CA ALA A 73 -11.68 3.49 8.93
C ALA A 73 -10.73 3.56 10.12
N TYR A 74 -9.43 3.57 9.83
CA TYR A 74 -8.35 3.65 10.81
C TYR A 74 -7.39 4.77 10.43
N GLY A 75 -7.13 5.67 11.35
CA GLY A 75 -6.30 6.84 11.09
C GLY A 75 -6.29 7.79 12.27
N THR A 76 -6.04 9.05 11.98
CA THR A 76 -6.08 10.14 12.97
C THR A 76 -7.27 11.05 12.67
N GLY A 77 -7.88 11.62 13.71
CA GLY A 77 -9.01 12.54 13.58
C GLY A 77 -10.32 11.92 14.04
N ASN A 78 -11.38 12.69 13.90
CA ASN A 78 -12.75 12.31 14.23
C ASN A 78 -13.60 12.51 12.97
N ALA A 79 -14.04 11.41 12.38
CA ALA A 79 -14.95 11.43 11.26
C ALA A 79 -16.23 10.66 11.62
N SER A 80 -17.38 11.08 11.12
CA SER A 80 -18.67 10.43 11.38
C SER A 80 -18.87 9.17 10.52
N SER A 81 -18.10 9.04 9.44
CA SER A 81 -18.12 7.88 8.55
C SER A 81 -16.78 7.65 7.85
N PRO A 82 -16.51 6.43 7.31
CA PRO A 82 -15.32 6.15 6.52
C PRO A 82 -15.15 7.05 5.28
N ILE A 83 -16.26 7.48 4.69
CA ILE A 83 -16.26 8.40 3.54
C ILE A 83 -15.85 9.80 3.96
N GLU A 84 -16.33 10.28 5.10
CA GLU A 84 -15.92 11.58 5.65
C GLU A 84 -14.41 11.54 5.98
N ALA A 85 -13.91 10.48 6.60
CA ALA A 85 -12.49 10.31 6.84
C ALA A 85 -11.64 10.34 5.55
N LEU A 86 -12.17 9.75 4.46
CA LEU A 86 -11.52 9.80 3.16
C LEU A 86 -11.53 11.21 2.56
N LYS A 87 -12.62 11.94 2.67
CA LYS A 87 -12.69 13.35 2.26
C LYS A 87 -11.71 14.21 3.03
N ASP A 88 -11.63 14.06 4.34
CA ASP A 88 -10.67 14.76 5.18
C ASP A 88 -9.22 14.48 4.76
N LEU A 89 -8.93 13.23 4.37
CA LEU A 89 -7.61 12.89 3.80
C LEU A 89 -7.33 13.69 2.52
N LEU A 90 -8.32 13.82 1.62
CA LEU A 90 -8.19 14.48 0.33
C LEU A 90 -8.13 16.02 0.44
N GLU A 91 -8.94 16.62 1.30
CA GLU A 91 -9.05 18.07 1.46
C GLU A 91 -7.84 18.71 2.14
N HIS A 92 -7.22 18.03 3.09
CA HIS A 92 -6.14 18.57 3.90
C HIS A 92 -4.74 18.27 3.35
N GLY A 93 -4.61 18.02 2.05
CA GLY A 93 -3.33 17.86 1.37
C GLY A 93 -2.52 19.16 1.33
N GLY A 94 -2.04 19.65 2.48
CA GLY A 94 -1.27 20.90 2.63
C GLY A 94 0.08 20.96 1.91
N SER A 95 0.35 20.02 1.00
CA SER A 95 1.54 19.95 0.15
C SER A 95 1.32 20.67 -1.17
N THR A 96 2.33 21.32 -1.68
CA THR A 96 2.35 21.75 -3.09
C THR A 96 2.45 20.53 -3.99
N GLN A 97 1.43 20.27 -4.81
CA GLN A 97 1.32 19.12 -5.73
C GLN A 97 1.22 17.75 -5.01
N PRO A 98 0.16 17.52 -4.21
CA PRO A 98 -0.06 16.22 -3.62
C PRO A 98 -0.45 15.17 -4.67
N TYR A 99 -0.29 13.89 -4.31
CA TYR A 99 -0.80 12.75 -5.09
C TYR A 99 -1.46 11.73 -4.17
N ILE A 100 -2.34 10.91 -4.70
CA ILE A 100 -2.99 9.83 -3.97
C ILE A 100 -2.25 8.52 -4.27
N ALA A 101 -1.88 7.77 -3.24
CA ALA A 101 -1.33 6.43 -3.36
C ALA A 101 -2.31 5.41 -2.77
N ILE A 102 -2.98 4.64 -3.63
CA ILE A 102 -3.81 3.51 -3.23
C ILE A 102 -2.91 2.31 -2.99
N GLN A 103 -2.92 1.79 -1.77
CA GLN A 103 -2.17 0.63 -1.31
C GLN A 103 -3.13 -0.52 -1.05
N ALA A 104 -3.34 -1.40 -2.02
CA ALA A 104 -4.31 -2.48 -1.95
C ALA A 104 -3.69 -3.76 -1.37
N TYR A 105 -3.92 -4.05 -0.10
CA TYR A 105 -3.62 -5.34 0.55
C TYR A 105 -4.83 -6.28 0.38
N LEU A 106 -5.09 -6.61 -0.86
CA LEU A 106 -6.21 -7.44 -1.33
C LEU A 106 -5.67 -8.54 -2.24
N PRO A 107 -6.34 -9.69 -2.33
CA PRO A 107 -5.96 -10.71 -3.30
C PRO A 107 -6.14 -10.16 -4.73
N PRO A 108 -5.13 -10.33 -5.61
CA PRO A 108 -5.27 -9.95 -7.02
C PRO A 108 -6.34 -10.83 -7.70
N ASP A 109 -7.36 -10.18 -8.22
CA ASP A 109 -8.49 -10.81 -8.91
C ASP A 109 -9.01 -9.84 -9.98
N PRO A 110 -9.49 -10.30 -11.16
CA PRO A 110 -9.98 -9.42 -12.22
C PRO A 110 -11.09 -8.46 -11.78
N ASP A 111 -12.00 -8.88 -10.90
CA ASP A 111 -13.07 -8.02 -10.38
C ASP A 111 -12.50 -6.96 -9.46
N ILE A 112 -11.56 -7.33 -8.58
CA ILE A 112 -10.83 -6.39 -7.71
C ILE A 112 -10.03 -5.38 -8.56
N ASP A 113 -9.34 -5.83 -9.60
CA ASP A 113 -8.58 -4.96 -10.53
C ASP A 113 -9.48 -3.91 -11.20
N ALA A 114 -10.65 -4.34 -11.67
CA ALA A 114 -11.64 -3.45 -12.29
C ALA A 114 -12.15 -2.40 -11.29
N LEU A 115 -12.52 -2.83 -10.07
CA LEU A 115 -13.00 -1.95 -9.01
C LEU A 115 -11.92 -0.97 -8.52
N LEU A 116 -10.68 -1.42 -8.35
CA LEU A 116 -9.56 -0.54 -7.99
C LEU A 116 -9.27 0.49 -9.10
N THR A 117 -9.41 0.10 -10.36
CA THR A 117 -9.28 1.01 -11.50
C THR A 117 -10.40 2.06 -11.48
N GLN A 118 -11.63 1.65 -11.18
CA GLN A 118 -12.77 2.55 -11.02
C GLN A 118 -12.58 3.49 -9.83
N LEU A 119 -12.16 2.98 -8.67
CA LEU A 119 -11.86 3.80 -7.48
C LEU A 119 -10.80 4.86 -7.79
N ARG A 120 -9.73 4.47 -8.50
CA ARG A 120 -8.69 5.41 -8.94
C ARG A 120 -9.24 6.54 -9.80
N ALA A 121 -10.14 6.22 -10.75
CA ALA A 121 -10.79 7.20 -11.61
C ALA A 121 -11.70 8.15 -10.82
N VAL A 122 -12.50 7.61 -9.89
CA VAL A 122 -13.39 8.40 -9.03
C VAL A 122 -12.57 9.34 -8.13
N LEU A 123 -11.52 8.86 -7.48
CA LEU A 123 -10.66 9.70 -6.63
C LEU A 123 -9.98 10.81 -7.44
N ASN A 124 -9.48 10.51 -8.64
CA ASN A 124 -8.91 11.52 -9.53
C ASN A 124 -9.95 12.58 -9.96
N GLN A 125 -11.17 12.15 -10.29
CA GLN A 125 -12.27 13.04 -10.67
C GLN A 125 -12.66 13.99 -9.53
N HIS A 126 -12.77 13.48 -8.29
CA HIS A 126 -13.16 14.28 -7.14
C HIS A 126 -12.09 15.26 -6.65
N SER A 127 -10.83 14.84 -6.70
CA SER A 127 -9.72 15.60 -6.12
C SER A 127 -8.89 16.39 -7.14
N GLY A 128 -8.93 16.01 -8.42
CA GLY A 128 -8.01 16.51 -9.46
C GLY A 128 -6.57 16.03 -9.28
N LEU A 129 -6.29 15.11 -8.32
CA LEU A 129 -4.94 14.68 -7.98
C LEU A 129 -4.50 13.49 -8.83
N ALA A 130 -3.22 13.45 -9.16
CA ALA A 130 -2.60 12.24 -9.71
C ALA A 130 -2.78 11.08 -8.73
N THR A 131 -3.22 9.91 -9.22
CA THR A 131 -3.51 8.76 -8.38
C THR A 131 -2.74 7.53 -8.86
N THR A 132 -1.96 6.95 -7.95
CA THR A 132 -1.23 5.69 -8.17
C THR A 132 -1.94 4.54 -7.47
N LEU A 133 -1.72 3.33 -7.96
CA LEU A 133 -2.26 2.09 -7.40
C LEU A 133 -1.16 1.04 -7.35
N GLY A 134 -1.01 0.38 -6.21
CA GLY A 134 -0.11 -0.74 -6.03
C GLY A 134 -0.69 -1.81 -5.11
N TYR A 135 -0.46 -3.09 -5.47
CA TYR A 135 -0.78 -4.19 -4.58
C TYR A 135 0.29 -4.36 -3.50
N GLY A 136 -0.15 -4.40 -2.26
CA GLY A 136 0.67 -4.76 -1.11
C GLY A 136 0.70 -6.28 -0.88
N PRO A 137 1.83 -6.82 -0.45
CA PRO A 137 3.08 -6.14 -0.08
C PRO A 137 4.02 -5.83 -1.26
N ARG A 138 3.69 -6.24 -2.48
CA ARG A 138 4.56 -6.16 -3.65
C ARG A 138 5.09 -4.75 -3.93
N PHE A 139 4.26 -3.71 -3.79
CA PHE A 139 4.70 -2.32 -4.01
C PHE A 139 5.80 -1.86 -3.03
N LEU A 140 5.95 -2.51 -1.87
CA LEU A 140 7.03 -2.20 -0.92
C LEU A 140 8.42 -2.38 -1.54
N HIS A 141 8.54 -3.28 -2.55
CA HIS A 141 9.80 -3.54 -3.27
C HIS A 141 10.03 -2.61 -4.47
N SER A 142 9.13 -1.67 -4.75
CA SER A 142 9.24 -0.72 -5.85
C SER A 142 9.04 0.72 -5.42
N THR A 143 7.86 1.07 -4.93
CA THR A 143 7.50 2.44 -4.56
C THR A 143 7.59 2.72 -3.06
N GLY A 144 7.90 1.72 -2.24
CA GLY A 144 7.96 1.84 -0.78
C GLY A 144 8.96 2.90 -0.29
N GLN A 145 10.11 3.03 -0.96
CA GLN A 145 11.09 4.07 -0.68
C GLN A 145 10.52 5.47 -0.98
N LEU A 146 9.88 5.65 -2.14
CA LEU A 146 9.26 6.91 -2.54
C LEU A 146 8.17 7.33 -1.55
N HIS A 147 7.31 6.40 -1.13
CA HIS A 147 6.21 6.69 -0.22
C HIS A 147 6.67 7.28 1.12
N LYS A 148 7.82 6.85 1.61
CA LYS A 148 8.37 7.27 2.91
C LYS A 148 9.40 8.38 2.78
N GLY A 149 10.20 8.37 1.71
CA GLY A 149 11.33 9.28 1.49
C GLY A 149 11.02 10.51 0.65
N ASP A 150 9.81 10.65 0.11
CA ASP A 150 9.42 11.84 -0.67
C ASP A 150 9.31 13.10 0.21
N ALA A 151 9.03 14.23 -0.42
CA ALA A 151 8.84 15.51 0.27
C ALA A 151 7.50 15.63 1.06
N GLY A 152 6.87 14.51 1.45
CA GLY A 152 5.60 14.48 2.17
C GLY A 152 4.38 14.79 1.31
N ARG A 153 4.44 14.52 0.02
CA ARG A 153 3.36 14.83 -0.93
C ARG A 153 2.30 13.74 -1.03
N GLY A 154 2.62 12.51 -0.60
CA GLY A 154 1.72 11.37 -0.69
C GLY A 154 0.54 11.47 0.28
N LEU A 155 -0.68 11.24 -0.23
CA LEU A 155 -1.90 10.95 0.53
C LEU A 155 -2.16 9.45 0.38
N PHE A 156 -2.02 8.69 1.46
CA PHE A 156 -2.03 7.24 1.40
C PHE A 156 -3.40 6.68 1.79
N LEU A 157 -4.03 6.00 0.85
CA LEU A 157 -5.24 5.22 1.08
C LEU A 157 -4.87 3.73 1.09
N GLN A 158 -4.78 3.14 2.28
CA GLN A 158 -4.53 1.72 2.42
C GLN A 158 -5.85 0.96 2.52
N LEU A 159 -6.03 -0.05 1.67
CA LEU A 159 -7.22 -0.90 1.60
C LEU A 159 -6.87 -2.30 2.09
N THR A 160 -7.66 -2.82 3.01
CA THR A 160 -7.54 -4.18 3.56
C THR A 160 -8.92 -4.85 3.60
N ALA A 161 -8.95 -6.18 3.63
CA ALA A 161 -10.18 -6.96 3.84
C ALA A 161 -9.85 -8.19 4.69
N ASP A 162 -10.89 -8.86 5.19
CA ASP A 162 -10.73 -10.17 5.81
C ASP A 162 -10.18 -11.17 4.79
N ILE A 163 -9.40 -12.11 5.27
CA ILE A 163 -8.83 -13.17 4.45
C ILE A 163 -9.78 -14.36 4.52
N SER A 164 -10.45 -14.63 3.39
CA SER A 164 -11.46 -15.70 3.31
C SER A 164 -10.85 -17.10 3.28
N GLU A 165 -9.71 -17.23 2.60
CA GLU A 165 -8.94 -18.48 2.50
C GLU A 165 -7.49 -18.18 2.84
N ASP A 166 -6.99 -18.79 3.91
CA ASP A 166 -5.63 -18.60 4.36
C ASP A 166 -4.80 -19.87 4.14
N ILE A 167 -3.53 -19.71 3.89
CA ILE A 167 -2.60 -20.79 3.60
C ILE A 167 -1.48 -20.78 4.62
N ASP A 168 -1.23 -21.94 5.21
CA ASP A 168 -0.13 -22.15 6.14
C ASP A 168 1.23 -22.00 5.46
N ILE A 169 2.16 -21.37 6.17
CA ILE A 169 3.57 -21.31 5.77
C ILE A 169 4.31 -22.37 6.59
N PRO A 170 4.82 -23.47 5.99
CA PRO A 170 5.55 -24.49 6.74
C PRO A 170 6.78 -23.90 7.44
N ASP A 171 6.95 -24.20 8.73
CA ASP A 171 8.12 -23.75 9.51
C ASP A 171 9.43 -24.35 8.99
N GLU A 172 9.37 -25.57 8.42
CA GLU A 172 10.49 -26.28 7.83
C GLU A 172 10.05 -26.99 6.53
N PRO A 173 10.93 -27.20 5.56
CA PRO A 173 10.62 -27.98 4.37
C PRO A 173 10.07 -29.36 4.72
N HIS A 174 9.02 -29.78 4.01
CA HIS A 174 8.37 -31.10 4.17
C HIS A 174 7.69 -31.34 5.53
N THR A 175 7.38 -30.31 6.30
CA THR A 175 6.58 -30.44 7.53
C THR A 175 5.18 -29.84 7.35
N ASN A 176 4.22 -30.33 8.15
CA ASN A 176 2.87 -29.74 8.26
C ASN A 176 2.77 -28.79 9.47
N LYS A 177 3.88 -28.49 10.14
CA LYS A 177 3.89 -27.50 11.22
C LYS A 177 3.95 -26.12 10.62
N SER A 178 3.07 -25.25 11.07
CA SER A 178 3.03 -23.84 10.69
C SER A 178 2.81 -22.99 11.91
N SER A 179 3.68 -22.04 12.15
CA SER A 179 3.53 -21.00 13.16
C SER A 179 3.02 -19.69 12.57
N LEU A 180 2.83 -19.64 11.24
CA LEU A 180 2.48 -18.44 10.50
C LEU A 180 1.70 -18.81 9.23
N THR A 181 0.70 -17.99 8.89
CA THR A 181 -0.01 -18.11 7.62
C THR A 181 0.35 -16.95 6.68
N PHE A 182 0.08 -17.08 5.39
CA PHE A 182 0.25 -15.97 4.44
C PHE A 182 -0.64 -14.78 4.78
N GLY A 183 -1.85 -15.03 5.28
CA GLY A 183 -2.76 -13.98 5.68
C GLY A 183 -2.25 -13.16 6.85
N VAL A 184 -1.74 -13.82 7.88
CA VAL A 184 -1.09 -13.13 9.01
C VAL A 184 0.13 -12.34 8.53
N LEU A 185 0.95 -12.93 7.64
CA LEU A 185 2.13 -12.26 7.10
C LEU A 185 1.76 -10.99 6.33
N VAL A 186 0.78 -11.06 5.42
CA VAL A 186 0.31 -9.91 4.63
C VAL A 186 -0.28 -8.82 5.53
N THR A 187 -1.08 -9.22 6.54
CA THR A 187 -1.65 -8.28 7.52
C THR A 187 -0.56 -7.61 8.36
N ALA A 188 0.44 -8.36 8.80
CA ALA A 188 1.59 -7.80 9.53
C ALA A 188 2.38 -6.80 8.66
N GLN A 189 2.54 -7.09 7.38
CA GLN A 189 3.20 -6.17 6.43
C GLN A 189 2.37 -4.91 6.19
N ALA A 190 1.03 -5.02 6.08
CA ALA A 190 0.14 -3.87 5.97
C ALA A 190 0.23 -2.95 7.20
N HIS A 191 0.18 -3.53 8.40
CA HIS A 191 0.31 -2.78 9.65
C HIS A 191 1.71 -2.18 9.82
N GLY A 192 2.76 -2.93 9.46
CA GLY A 192 4.15 -2.45 9.50
C GLY A 192 4.37 -1.27 8.55
N ASP A 193 3.84 -1.33 7.34
CA ASP A 193 3.91 -0.22 6.38
C ASP A 193 3.13 1.00 6.86
N ALA A 194 1.91 0.80 7.38
CA ALA A 194 1.11 1.88 7.97
C ALA A 194 1.85 2.57 9.12
N THR A 195 2.49 1.80 10.00
CA THR A 195 3.27 2.32 11.12
C THR A 195 4.49 3.11 10.63
N ALA A 196 5.21 2.61 9.62
CA ALA A 196 6.35 3.28 9.01
C ALA A 196 5.94 4.60 8.32
N LEU A 197 4.81 4.62 7.60
CA LEU A 197 4.28 5.84 6.99
C LEU A 197 3.90 6.89 8.05
N ARG A 198 3.24 6.49 9.12
CA ARG A 198 2.91 7.39 10.25
C ARG A 198 4.17 7.93 10.93
N ALA A 199 5.17 7.08 11.16
CA ALA A 199 6.46 7.48 11.73
C ALA A 199 7.23 8.48 10.83
N ALA A 200 7.07 8.37 9.51
CA ALA A 200 7.58 9.32 8.54
C ALA A 200 6.69 10.57 8.38
N ASN A 201 5.70 10.78 9.27
CA ASN A 201 4.72 11.86 9.21
C ASN A 201 3.93 11.90 7.88
N ARG A 202 3.63 10.73 7.30
CA ARG A 202 2.79 10.64 6.11
C ARG A 202 1.33 10.57 6.49
N ARG A 203 0.49 11.18 5.66
CA ARG A 203 -0.98 11.16 5.84
C ARG A 203 -1.52 9.85 5.33
N LEU A 204 -1.99 9.02 6.24
CA LEU A 204 -2.49 7.69 5.96
C LEU A 204 -3.89 7.50 6.54
N LEU A 205 -4.80 7.07 5.69
CA LEU A 205 -6.08 6.48 6.06
C LEU A 205 -6.09 5.02 5.62
N ARG A 206 -6.37 4.09 6.54
CA ARG A 206 -6.68 2.71 6.20
C ARG A 206 -8.18 2.50 6.24
N ILE A 207 -8.73 1.96 5.16
CA ILE A 207 -10.12 1.49 5.11
C ILE A 207 -10.11 -0.03 5.00
N HIS A 208 -10.72 -0.68 5.99
CA HIS A 208 -10.99 -2.09 5.96
C HIS A 208 -12.37 -2.33 5.34
N LEU A 209 -12.42 -3.21 4.35
CA LEU A 209 -13.57 -3.42 3.48
C LEU A 209 -14.52 -4.52 3.96
N GLY A 210 -14.25 -5.11 5.14
CA GLY A 210 -15.00 -6.20 5.70
C GLY A 210 -14.63 -7.56 5.11
N ARG A 211 -15.58 -8.49 5.16
CA ARG A 211 -15.35 -9.91 4.78
C ARG A 211 -15.10 -10.12 3.29
N ASP A 212 -15.76 -9.34 2.45
CA ASP A 212 -15.66 -9.42 0.99
C ASP A 212 -15.11 -8.11 0.45
N GLY A 213 -13.84 -8.14 0.07
CA GLY A 213 -13.13 -6.97 -0.45
C GLY A 213 -13.79 -6.36 -1.68
N ALA A 214 -14.34 -7.17 -2.59
CA ALA A 214 -15.03 -6.68 -3.78
C ALA A 214 -16.34 -5.96 -3.42
N SER A 215 -17.15 -6.53 -2.53
CA SER A 215 -18.37 -5.89 -2.04
C SER A 215 -18.07 -4.61 -1.27
N GLY A 216 -17.05 -4.61 -0.42
CA GLY A 216 -16.61 -3.42 0.30
C GLY A 216 -16.12 -2.31 -0.63
N LEU A 217 -15.37 -2.65 -1.69
CA LEU A 217 -14.95 -1.70 -2.73
C LEU A 217 -16.14 -1.08 -3.46
N ARG A 218 -17.15 -1.88 -3.84
CA ARG A 218 -18.36 -1.36 -4.47
C ARG A 218 -19.07 -0.36 -3.57
N VAL A 219 -19.25 -0.69 -2.28
CA VAL A 219 -19.86 0.22 -1.30
C VAL A 219 -19.05 1.52 -1.18
N LEU A 220 -17.73 1.44 -1.11
CA LEU A 220 -16.85 2.61 -1.05
C LEU A 220 -17.00 3.50 -2.29
N ILE A 221 -16.99 2.91 -3.50
CA ILE A 221 -17.13 3.62 -4.78
C ILE A 221 -18.52 4.27 -4.90
N ASP A 222 -19.58 3.52 -4.60
CA ASP A 222 -20.95 4.00 -4.69
C ASP A 222 -21.18 5.19 -3.77
N GLN A 223 -20.70 5.14 -2.53
CA GLN A 223 -20.80 6.25 -1.57
C GLN A 223 -19.98 7.48 -1.99
N LEU A 224 -18.85 7.30 -2.67
CA LEU A 224 -18.09 8.41 -3.22
C LEU A 224 -18.78 9.06 -4.43
N THR A 225 -19.47 8.28 -5.24
CA THR A 225 -20.10 8.75 -6.48
C THR A 225 -21.44 9.44 -6.24
N GLN A 226 -22.16 9.11 -5.14
CA GLN A 226 -23.46 9.68 -4.80
C GLN A 226 -23.38 11.07 -4.14
N GLN A 227 -22.21 11.60 -3.97
CA GLN A 227 -21.94 12.89 -3.30
C GLN A 227 -21.33 13.91 -4.24
#